data_f50834d69782b36db1eda9c9ef168a5e
#
_entry.id   f50834d69782b36db1eda9c9ef168a5e
#
_cell.length_a   1.000
_cell.length_b   1.000
_cell.length_c   1.000
_cell.angle_alpha   90.00
_cell.angle_beta   90.00
_cell.angle_gamma   90.00
#
_symmetry.space_group_name_H-M   'P 1'
#
loop_
_entity.id
_entity.type
_entity.pdbx_description
1 polymer ?
#
loop_
_entity_poly.entity_id
_entity_poly.type
_entity_poly.pdbx_seq_one_letter_code
_entity_poly.pdbx_strand_id
1 'polypeptide(L)'
;VIRSGPLSFSARFRCGESVSRSAEWGYRTARQIPTEYEERTRENRPMVQADPPRPLRAGHEDSQGDLPMAATPTPAQTAAQPTAAPAKPGLLPTAPAAAKPAAGAPLGSVDDIVAKAVREISHIATLPEITVKIIELVEDPTSTAQDLHKVIANDPALCSRVLKVVNSSFYGLPGQIGSINRAIVMLGLNAVKNIAISASLAKLFRGGQLCPNFAAKDLWTHSVAVGTAAKMIADELGMGISDEAFLAGLMHDIGIMVELQSDRNKLIDAITKAKLSADGVPANSLLEIEKAVYGADHQQFGAGLCEKWKFPKAFATVCGHHHNPLELPSGGRSLSCLIYVADRAAAGIKGGLRLDLPHVDCDAAVLEEISMTNEQFEQIKADLPDKMKDVEGLLS
;
A
#
# COMPACT_ATOMS: atom_id res chain seq x y z
N VAL A 1 67.02 -8.26 -33.44
CA VAL A 1 68.12 -7.35 -33.10
C VAL A 1 67.55 -5.97 -32.88
N ILE A 2 67.81 -5.45 -31.78
CA ILE A 2 67.77 -4.12 -31.19
C ILE A 2 66.86 -4.05 -29.95
N ARG A 3 67.56 -3.91 -28.87
CA ARG A 3 67.09 -3.57 -27.51
C ARG A 3 66.69 -2.10 -27.43
N SER A 4 65.74 -1.77 -26.59
CA SER A 4 65.80 -0.51 -25.84
C SER A 4 64.90 -0.61 -24.60
N GLY A 5 65.44 -0.25 -23.48
CA GLY A 5 64.92 -0.40 -22.14
C GLY A 5 64.08 0.78 -21.65
N PRO A 6 63.68 0.77 -20.35
CA PRO A 6 62.62 1.62 -19.81
C PRO A 6 63.12 2.99 -19.38
N LEU A 7 62.37 4.05 -19.68
CA LEU A 7 62.55 5.41 -19.15
C LEU A 7 61.65 5.58 -17.89
N SER A 8 62.32 5.69 -16.75
CA SER A 8 61.77 6.15 -15.49
C SER A 8 61.65 7.69 -15.49
N PHE A 9 60.46 8.20 -15.22
CA PHE A 9 60.28 9.63 -14.92
C PHE A 9 59.76 9.74 -13.47
N SER A 10 60.68 10.16 -12.58
CA SER A 10 60.38 10.53 -11.21
C SER A 10 60.03 12.02 -11.18
N ALA A 11 58.79 12.37 -10.86
CA ALA A 11 58.44 13.73 -10.45
C ALA A 11 58.13 13.77 -8.95
N ARG A 12 59.06 14.33 -8.19
CA ARG A 12 58.82 14.71 -6.79
C ARG A 12 57.94 15.94 -6.75
N PHE A 13 56.75 15.84 -6.12
CA PHE A 13 56.03 17.01 -5.64
C PHE A 13 56.00 17.02 -4.12
N ARG A 14 56.30 18.18 -3.57
CA ARG A 14 56.45 18.48 -2.15
C ARG A 14 55.08 18.49 -1.45
N CYS A 15 55.11 17.95 -0.24
CA CYS A 15 54.11 18.05 0.78
C CYS A 15 53.64 19.49 1.04
N GLY A 16 52.36 19.75 0.99
CA GLY A 16 51.69 20.90 1.55
C GLY A 16 50.60 20.39 2.51
N GLU A 17 50.75 20.73 3.77
CA GLU A 17 49.83 20.36 4.85
C GLU A 17 48.43 20.89 4.58
N SER A 18 47.43 20.02 4.59
CA SER A 18 46.02 20.41 4.79
C SER A 18 45.42 19.56 5.89
N VAL A 19 45.05 20.23 6.95
CA VAL A 19 44.41 19.73 8.17
C VAL A 19 43.07 19.14 7.81
N SER A 20 42.93 17.81 7.89
CA SER A 20 41.66 17.13 7.84
C SER A 20 40.99 17.20 9.23
N ARG A 21 39.90 17.94 9.35
CA ARG A 21 38.96 17.79 10.47
C ARG A 21 38.03 16.62 10.17
N SER A 22 38.37 15.47 10.69
CA SER A 22 37.42 14.35 10.82
C SER A 22 36.40 14.70 11.92
N ALA A 23 35.12 14.85 11.53
CA ALA A 23 34.05 14.95 12.49
C ALA A 23 33.73 13.53 12.97
N GLU A 24 34.23 13.17 14.14
CA GLU A 24 33.80 11.99 14.89
C GLU A 24 32.40 12.26 15.47
N TRP A 25 31.38 11.58 14.93
CA TRP A 25 30.08 11.46 15.57
C TRP A 25 30.18 10.40 16.67
N GLY A 26 30.52 10.85 17.88
CA GLY A 26 30.47 9.99 19.05
C GLY A 26 29.02 9.69 19.46
N TYR A 27 28.65 8.43 19.46
CA TYR A 27 27.46 7.90 20.12
C TYR A 27 27.54 8.24 21.62
N ARG A 28 26.69 9.16 22.10
CA ARG A 28 26.47 9.37 23.53
C ARG A 28 25.44 8.33 24.00
N THR A 29 25.92 7.36 24.77
CA THR A 29 25.13 6.46 25.60
C THR A 29 24.15 7.24 26.48
N ALA A 30 22.94 6.69 26.57
CA ALA A 30 21.84 7.21 27.39
C ALA A 30 22.30 7.53 28.82
N ARG A 31 22.19 8.79 29.20
CA ARG A 31 22.32 9.22 30.59
C ARG A 31 21.06 8.86 31.34
N GLN A 32 21.24 8.19 32.48
CA GLN A 32 20.24 7.94 33.50
C GLN A 32 19.58 9.26 33.92
N ILE A 33 18.25 9.25 33.86
CA ILE A 33 17.40 10.32 34.40
C ILE A 33 17.37 10.15 35.91
N PRO A 34 17.55 11.23 36.72
CA PRO A 34 17.51 11.14 38.19
C PRO A 34 16.10 10.84 38.67
N THR A 35 16.02 9.99 39.71
CA THR A 35 14.83 9.48 40.39
C THR A 35 14.15 10.49 41.36
N GLU A 36 14.21 11.78 41.10
CA GLU A 36 13.61 12.79 41.99
C GLU A 36 12.17 13.20 41.66
N TYR A 37 11.50 12.55 40.70
CA TYR A 37 10.12 12.93 40.31
C TYR A 37 9.01 12.06 40.93
N GLU A 38 9.36 11.03 41.70
CA GLU A 38 8.36 10.09 42.25
C GLU A 38 7.87 10.42 43.67
N GLU A 39 8.44 11.41 44.37
CA GLU A 39 8.05 11.68 45.78
C GLU A 39 7.04 12.84 45.97
N ARG A 40 6.66 13.60 44.94
CA ARG A 40 5.73 14.74 45.08
C ARG A 40 4.26 14.48 44.74
N THR A 41 3.84 13.26 44.42
CA THR A 41 2.44 12.97 44.06
C THR A 41 1.67 12.12 45.08
N ARG A 42 2.19 11.90 46.29
CA ARG A 42 1.50 11.10 47.34
C ARG A 42 0.72 11.89 48.38
N GLU A 43 0.77 13.19 48.37
CA GLU A 43 0.04 14.02 49.35
C GLU A 43 -0.98 14.94 48.65
N ASN A 44 -2.09 14.42 48.20
CA ASN A 44 -3.38 15.10 48.04
C ASN A 44 -4.35 14.24 47.22
N ARG A 45 -4.94 13.25 47.87
CA ARG A 45 -6.20 12.65 47.41
C ARG A 45 -7.23 12.76 48.49
N PRO A 46 -8.36 13.48 48.28
CA PRO A 46 -9.51 13.33 49.14
C PRO A 46 -10.16 11.96 48.87
N MET A 47 -10.45 11.24 49.94
CA MET A 47 -11.21 9.99 49.95
C MET A 47 -12.63 10.26 49.46
N VAL A 48 -12.99 9.72 48.28
CA VAL A 48 -14.38 9.60 47.85
C VAL A 48 -14.86 8.23 48.31
N GLN A 49 -15.80 8.21 49.24
CA GLN A 49 -16.51 7.00 49.65
C GLN A 49 -17.36 6.49 48.52
N ALA A 50 -17.23 5.22 48.22
CA ALA A 50 -18.05 4.51 47.25
C ALA A 50 -19.37 4.09 47.90
N ASP A 51 -20.50 4.48 47.32
CA ASP A 51 -21.83 4.00 47.66
C ASP A 51 -22.03 2.53 47.24
N PRO A 52 -22.77 1.72 48.01
CA PRO A 52 -23.04 0.32 47.70
C PRO A 52 -24.08 0.20 46.57
N PRO A 53 -24.04 -0.91 45.77
CA PRO A 53 -24.95 -1.09 44.67
C PRO A 53 -26.38 -1.39 45.11
N ARG A 54 -27.36 -0.74 44.45
CA ARG A 54 -28.80 -0.96 44.69
C ARG A 54 -29.23 -2.31 44.05
N PRO A 55 -30.14 -3.06 44.69
CA PRO A 55 -30.64 -4.32 44.15
C PRO A 55 -31.64 -4.09 42.99
N LEU A 56 -31.55 -4.96 42.00
CA LEU A 56 -32.48 -5.06 40.88
C LEU A 56 -33.86 -5.54 41.38
N ARG A 57 -34.91 -4.77 41.10
CA ARG A 57 -36.32 -5.18 41.29
C ARG A 57 -36.75 -6.12 40.13
N ALA A 58 -37.17 -7.28 40.52
CA ALA A 58 -38.02 -8.14 39.68
C ALA A 58 -39.45 -7.55 39.63
N GLY A 59 -40.05 -7.56 38.49
CA GLY A 59 -41.43 -7.13 38.29
C GLY A 59 -41.96 -7.64 36.93
N HIS A 60 -42.69 -8.63 37.07
CA HIS A 60 -44.03 -9.05 36.61
C HIS A 60 -44.22 -9.32 35.11
N GLU A 61 -44.54 -10.59 34.91
CA GLU A 61 -45.29 -11.17 33.77
C GLU A 61 -46.67 -10.50 33.63
N ASP A 62 -47.14 -10.48 32.41
CA ASP A 62 -48.44 -10.75 31.83
C ASP A 62 -48.81 -9.73 30.74
N SER A 63 -48.91 -10.21 29.52
CA SER A 63 -50.14 -10.19 28.76
C SER A 63 -49.94 -10.76 27.34
N GLN A 64 -50.66 -11.84 27.12
CA GLN A 64 -50.95 -12.44 25.82
C GLN A 64 -51.65 -11.43 24.92
N GLY A 65 -51.13 -11.26 23.70
CA GLY A 65 -51.76 -10.52 22.62
C GLY A 65 -51.66 -11.31 21.32
N ASP A 66 -52.81 -11.74 20.86
CA ASP A 66 -53.05 -12.57 19.67
C ASP A 66 -52.44 -11.99 18.40
N LEU A 67 -51.71 -12.84 17.65
CA LEU A 67 -51.29 -12.58 16.26
C LEU A 67 -52.37 -13.11 15.29
N PRO A 68 -52.82 -12.30 14.31
CA PRO A 68 -53.67 -12.82 13.25
C PRO A 68 -52.86 -13.60 12.21
N MET A 69 -53.38 -14.75 11.87
CA MET A 69 -52.94 -15.66 10.79
C MET A 69 -52.87 -14.93 9.45
N ALA A 70 -51.72 -15.00 8.80
CA ALA A 70 -51.52 -14.58 7.42
C ALA A 70 -52.02 -15.68 6.46
N ALA A 71 -52.84 -15.29 5.51
CA ALA A 71 -53.45 -16.12 4.48
C ALA A 71 -52.41 -16.62 3.47
N THR A 72 -52.52 -17.89 3.11
CA THR A 72 -51.81 -18.56 2.01
C THR A 72 -52.29 -18.04 0.65
N PRO A 73 -51.37 -17.72 -0.30
CA PRO A 73 -51.77 -17.40 -1.67
C PRO A 73 -52.05 -18.67 -2.48
N THR A 74 -53.23 -18.68 -3.14
CA THR A 74 -53.67 -19.65 -4.12
C THR A 74 -52.82 -19.64 -5.40
N PRO A 75 -52.54 -20.79 -6.06
CA PRO A 75 -51.75 -20.80 -7.28
C PRO A 75 -52.55 -20.27 -8.49
N ALA A 76 -51.94 -19.31 -9.20
CA ALA A 76 -52.46 -18.74 -10.44
C ALA A 76 -52.36 -19.76 -11.59
N GLN A 77 -53.47 -19.92 -12.31
CA GLN A 77 -53.63 -20.76 -13.49
C GLN A 77 -52.71 -20.29 -14.63
N THR A 78 -52.00 -21.24 -15.22
CA THR A 78 -51.17 -21.09 -16.42
C THR A 78 -52.06 -20.98 -17.65
N ALA A 79 -52.13 -19.83 -18.28
CA ALA A 79 -52.75 -19.64 -19.60
C ALA A 79 -51.79 -20.14 -20.69
N ALA A 80 -52.28 -21.04 -21.54
CA ALA A 80 -51.57 -21.60 -22.68
C ALA A 80 -51.37 -20.54 -23.77
N GLN A 81 -50.14 -20.39 -24.25
CA GLN A 81 -49.81 -19.64 -25.46
C GLN A 81 -49.94 -20.53 -26.69
N PRO A 82 -50.41 -19.99 -27.85
CA PRO A 82 -50.55 -20.75 -29.07
C PRO A 82 -49.20 -21.01 -29.76
N THR A 83 -49.05 -22.24 -30.24
CA THR A 83 -47.93 -22.73 -31.02
C THR A 83 -47.84 -22.03 -32.41
N ALA A 84 -46.74 -21.32 -32.67
CA ALA A 84 -46.42 -20.80 -33.97
C ALA A 84 -45.73 -21.89 -34.83
N ALA A 85 -46.14 -21.98 -36.09
CA ALA A 85 -45.63 -22.91 -37.11
C ALA A 85 -44.16 -22.65 -37.48
N PRO A 86 -43.41 -23.65 -37.99
CA PRO A 86 -42.01 -23.52 -38.28
C PRO A 86 -41.75 -22.67 -39.54
N ALA A 87 -40.91 -21.61 -39.37
CA ALA A 87 -40.40 -20.79 -40.46
C ALA A 87 -39.30 -21.52 -41.19
N LYS A 88 -39.28 -21.41 -42.55
CA LYS A 88 -38.26 -21.96 -43.46
C LYS A 88 -36.87 -21.34 -43.18
N PRO A 89 -35.75 -22.08 -43.36
CA PRO A 89 -34.43 -21.53 -43.16
C PRO A 89 -34.07 -20.53 -44.26
N GLY A 90 -34.05 -19.24 -43.88
CA GLY A 90 -33.46 -18.20 -44.74
C GLY A 90 -31.96 -18.20 -44.62
N LEU A 91 -31.25 -18.08 -45.79
CA LEU A 91 -29.79 -17.91 -45.85
C LEU A 91 -29.40 -16.70 -44.98
N LEU A 92 -28.51 -16.94 -44.05
CA LEU A 92 -27.80 -15.88 -43.31
C LEU A 92 -26.82 -15.17 -44.29
N PRO A 93 -26.77 -13.83 -44.25
CA PRO A 93 -25.73 -13.13 -45.00
C PRO A 93 -24.36 -13.44 -44.37
N THR A 94 -23.40 -13.79 -45.21
CA THR A 94 -22.00 -14.00 -44.86
C THR A 94 -21.48 -12.71 -44.19
N ALA A 95 -20.99 -12.83 -42.95
CA ALA A 95 -20.28 -11.75 -42.31
C ALA A 95 -19.06 -11.32 -43.13
N PRO A 96 -18.78 -10.02 -43.24
CA PRO A 96 -17.57 -9.56 -43.88
C PRO A 96 -16.34 -10.10 -43.16
N ALA A 97 -15.37 -10.61 -43.92
CA ALA A 97 -14.11 -11.13 -43.42
C ALA A 97 -13.48 -10.09 -42.46
N ALA A 98 -13.10 -10.57 -41.27
CA ALA A 98 -12.39 -9.78 -40.31
C ALA A 98 -11.17 -9.10 -40.96
N ALA A 99 -11.18 -7.79 -40.98
CA ALA A 99 -10.03 -7.01 -41.42
C ALA A 99 -8.83 -7.40 -40.53
N LYS A 100 -7.70 -7.75 -41.15
CA LYS A 100 -6.41 -7.89 -40.48
C LYS A 100 -6.19 -6.62 -39.62
N PRO A 101 -5.77 -6.74 -38.35
CA PRO A 101 -5.40 -5.58 -37.61
C PRO A 101 -4.29 -4.83 -38.36
N ALA A 102 -4.53 -3.56 -38.65
CA ALA A 102 -3.53 -2.67 -39.23
C ALA A 102 -2.29 -2.71 -38.32
N ALA A 103 -1.12 -2.91 -38.94
CA ALA A 103 0.16 -2.81 -38.27
C ALA A 103 0.18 -1.46 -37.51
N GLY A 104 0.28 -1.52 -36.20
CA GLY A 104 0.15 -0.36 -35.32
C GLY A 104 1.15 0.72 -35.69
N ALA A 105 0.69 1.97 -35.61
CA ALA A 105 1.59 3.10 -35.54
C ALA A 105 2.64 2.84 -34.45
N PRO A 106 3.91 3.31 -34.57
CA PRO A 106 4.92 3.10 -33.56
C PRO A 106 4.38 3.62 -32.22
N LEU A 107 4.29 2.74 -31.22
CA LEU A 107 4.02 3.12 -29.87
C LEU A 107 5.05 4.19 -29.52
N GLY A 108 4.62 5.34 -28.98
CA GLY A 108 5.53 6.39 -28.48
C GLY A 108 6.54 5.82 -27.49
N SER A 109 7.46 6.64 -27.01
CA SER A 109 8.36 6.20 -25.94
C SER A 109 7.53 5.73 -24.72
N VAL A 110 8.10 4.87 -23.88
CA VAL A 110 7.44 4.42 -22.63
C VAL A 110 6.97 5.63 -21.82
N ASP A 111 7.81 6.67 -21.72
CA ASP A 111 7.48 7.91 -21.02
C ASP A 111 6.25 8.62 -21.60
N ASP A 112 6.12 8.64 -22.93
CA ASP A 112 4.94 9.22 -23.59
C ASP A 112 3.67 8.43 -23.29
N ILE A 113 3.76 7.10 -23.28
CA ILE A 113 2.65 6.19 -22.97
C ILE A 113 2.19 6.41 -21.53
N VAL A 114 3.13 6.39 -20.56
CA VAL A 114 2.88 6.62 -19.15
C VAL A 114 2.29 8.02 -18.93
N ALA A 115 2.93 9.05 -19.47
CA ALA A 115 2.46 10.43 -19.34
C ALA A 115 1.06 10.64 -19.92
N LYS A 116 0.73 9.95 -21.02
CA LYS A 116 -0.60 9.97 -21.63
C LYS A 116 -1.61 9.28 -20.73
N ALA A 117 -1.36 8.03 -20.31
CA ALA A 117 -2.25 7.27 -19.45
C ALA A 117 -2.55 8.04 -18.16
N VAL A 118 -1.50 8.51 -17.48
CA VAL A 118 -1.61 9.26 -16.23
C VAL A 118 -2.38 10.58 -16.40
N ARG A 119 -2.33 11.22 -17.58
CA ARG A 119 -3.11 12.44 -17.90
C ARG A 119 -4.59 12.16 -18.11
N GLU A 120 -4.90 11.03 -18.79
CA GLU A 120 -6.25 10.70 -19.24
C GLU A 120 -7.13 10.09 -18.14
N ILE A 121 -6.53 9.48 -17.10
CA ILE A 121 -7.29 8.96 -15.96
C ILE A 121 -7.86 10.10 -15.12
N SER A 122 -9.19 10.27 -15.15
CA SER A 122 -9.87 11.39 -14.48
C SER A 122 -10.15 11.15 -13.00
N HIS A 123 -10.34 9.89 -12.57
CA HIS A 123 -10.78 9.56 -11.21
C HIS A 123 -9.64 9.34 -10.21
N ILE A 124 -8.52 8.75 -10.62
CA ILE A 124 -7.32 8.62 -9.78
C ILE A 124 -6.36 9.80 -9.97
N ALA A 125 -6.37 10.43 -11.16
CA ALA A 125 -5.48 11.57 -11.42
C ALA A 125 -5.68 12.74 -10.45
N THR A 126 -6.82 12.76 -9.74
CA THR A 126 -7.13 13.80 -8.76
C THR A 126 -7.13 13.17 -7.36
N LEU A 127 -5.98 13.24 -6.69
CA LEU A 127 -5.96 13.02 -5.24
C LEU A 127 -6.97 13.98 -4.58
N PRO A 128 -7.63 13.53 -3.49
CA PRO A 128 -8.40 14.46 -2.68
C PRO A 128 -7.53 15.69 -2.33
N GLU A 129 -8.08 16.88 -2.45
CA GLU A 129 -7.36 18.15 -2.20
C GLU A 129 -6.59 18.12 -0.85
N ILE A 130 -7.20 17.47 0.14
CA ILE A 130 -6.59 17.30 1.45
C ILE A 130 -5.32 16.44 1.40
N THR A 131 -5.29 15.41 0.57
CA THR A 131 -4.11 14.54 0.42
C THR A 131 -2.96 15.30 -0.23
N VAL A 132 -3.26 16.09 -1.27
CA VAL A 132 -2.26 16.96 -1.92
C VAL A 132 -1.65 17.93 -0.90
N LYS A 133 -2.48 18.58 -0.08
CA LYS A 133 -1.99 19.48 0.98
C LYS A 133 -1.13 18.75 2.02
N ILE A 134 -1.45 17.50 2.35
CA ILE A 134 -0.61 16.73 3.29
C ILE A 134 0.72 16.38 2.64
N ILE A 135 0.75 15.99 1.36
CA ILE A 135 1.99 15.71 0.62
C ILE A 135 2.87 16.97 0.57
N GLU A 136 2.30 18.13 0.25
CA GLU A 136 3.03 19.41 0.27
C GLU A 136 3.66 19.68 1.65
N LEU A 137 2.95 19.36 2.74
CA LEU A 137 3.50 19.48 4.10
C LEU A 137 4.60 18.43 4.39
N VAL A 138 4.64 17.30 3.70
CA VAL A 138 5.74 16.30 3.83
C VAL A 138 7.02 16.86 3.23
N GLU A 139 6.94 17.49 2.07
CA GLU A 139 8.07 18.05 1.35
C GLU A 139 8.60 19.36 1.97
N ASP A 140 7.77 20.07 2.75
CA ASP A 140 8.18 21.31 3.40
C ASP A 140 8.85 21.05 4.76
N PRO A 141 10.19 21.26 4.87
CA PRO A 141 10.92 21.06 6.13
C PRO A 141 10.52 22.07 7.22
N THR A 142 9.81 23.14 6.87
CA THR A 142 9.33 24.16 7.81
C THR A 142 7.93 23.84 8.34
N SER A 143 7.26 22.80 7.81
CA SER A 143 5.91 22.40 8.20
C SER A 143 5.82 22.01 9.67
N THR A 144 4.77 22.49 10.34
CA THR A 144 4.57 22.30 11.77
C THR A 144 3.43 21.32 12.07
N ALA A 145 3.39 20.81 13.30
CA ALA A 145 2.27 20.02 13.82
C ALA A 145 0.93 20.76 13.70
N GLN A 146 0.95 22.10 13.83
CA GLN A 146 -0.24 22.92 13.75
C GLN A 146 -0.78 23.02 12.31
N ASP A 147 0.10 23.03 11.32
CA ASP A 147 -0.31 23.07 9.90
C ASP A 147 -0.93 21.74 9.49
N LEU A 148 -0.33 20.61 9.88
CA LEU A 148 -0.93 19.30 9.66
C LEU A 148 -2.27 19.15 10.37
N HIS A 149 -2.38 19.60 11.62
CA HIS A 149 -3.64 19.58 12.36
C HIS A 149 -4.72 20.37 11.63
N LYS A 150 -4.44 21.60 11.16
CA LYS A 150 -5.41 22.43 10.40
C LYS A 150 -5.90 21.71 9.16
N VAL A 151 -4.98 21.09 8.40
CA VAL A 151 -5.34 20.36 7.18
C VAL A 151 -6.25 19.18 7.50
N ILE A 152 -5.89 18.32 8.46
CA ILE A 152 -6.68 17.12 8.81
C ILE A 152 -8.04 17.52 9.44
N ALA A 153 -8.08 18.56 10.27
CA ALA A 153 -9.30 19.01 10.94
C ALA A 153 -10.40 19.51 9.98
N ASN A 154 -10.02 19.90 8.77
CA ASN A 154 -10.97 20.30 7.72
C ASN A 154 -11.76 19.11 7.12
N ASP A 155 -11.34 17.87 7.34
CA ASP A 155 -12.07 16.66 6.96
C ASP A 155 -12.35 15.80 8.20
N PRO A 156 -13.53 15.92 8.82
CA PRO A 156 -13.88 15.13 10.01
C PRO A 156 -13.82 13.61 9.78
N ALA A 157 -14.10 13.15 8.55
CA ALA A 157 -14.02 11.74 8.21
C ALA A 157 -12.56 11.25 8.14
N LEU A 158 -11.65 12.05 7.59
CA LEU A 158 -10.22 11.77 7.63
C LEU A 158 -9.70 11.81 9.06
N CYS A 159 -10.06 12.83 9.84
CA CYS A 159 -9.68 12.95 11.25
C CYS A 159 -10.08 11.69 12.04
N SER A 160 -11.32 11.23 11.87
CA SER A 160 -11.82 10.01 12.53
C SER A 160 -11.04 8.77 12.11
N ARG A 161 -10.74 8.60 10.80
CA ARG A 161 -9.94 7.47 10.31
C ARG A 161 -8.52 7.50 10.87
N VAL A 162 -7.85 8.65 10.83
CA VAL A 162 -6.51 8.81 11.40
C VAL A 162 -6.50 8.42 12.88
N LEU A 163 -7.44 8.92 13.68
CA LEU A 163 -7.53 8.59 15.09
C LEU A 163 -7.84 7.10 15.33
N LYS A 164 -8.66 6.48 14.47
CA LYS A 164 -8.93 5.04 14.52
C LYS A 164 -7.66 4.23 14.28
N VAL A 165 -6.85 4.57 13.27
CA VAL A 165 -5.55 3.94 12.98
C VAL A 165 -4.58 4.12 14.14
N VAL A 166 -4.42 5.34 14.64
CA VAL A 166 -3.53 5.68 15.77
C VAL A 166 -3.88 4.90 17.04
N ASN A 167 -5.17 4.67 17.29
CA ASN A 167 -5.65 3.95 18.49
C ASN A 167 -5.69 2.42 18.30
N SER A 168 -5.23 1.91 17.19
CA SER A 168 -5.19 0.47 16.95
C SER A 168 -4.04 -0.20 17.71
N SER A 169 -4.15 -1.51 17.90
CA SER A 169 -3.06 -2.35 18.41
C SER A 169 -1.81 -2.31 17.54
N PHE A 170 -1.97 -1.96 16.26
CA PHE A 170 -0.87 -1.79 15.31
C PHE A 170 0.15 -0.71 15.74
N TYR A 171 -0.32 0.37 16.40
CA TYR A 171 0.57 1.39 16.97
C TYR A 171 0.85 1.17 18.46
N GLY A 172 0.07 0.33 19.15
CA GLY A 172 0.32 -0.10 20.53
C GLY A 172 0.45 1.03 21.55
N LEU A 173 -0.18 2.19 21.31
CA LEU A 173 -0.03 3.34 22.18
C LEU A 173 -0.75 3.13 23.52
N PRO A 174 -0.16 3.57 24.63
CA PRO A 174 -0.79 3.48 25.93
C PRO A 174 -1.96 4.47 26.05
N GLY A 175 -3.17 3.93 26.23
CA GLY A 175 -4.40 4.72 26.38
C GLY A 175 -4.94 5.26 25.05
N GLN A 176 -6.09 5.93 25.13
CA GLN A 176 -6.82 6.40 23.96
C GLN A 176 -6.38 7.81 23.54
N ILE A 177 -6.05 7.98 22.26
CA ILE A 177 -5.67 9.25 21.66
C ILE A 177 -6.91 9.93 21.07
N GLY A 178 -7.31 11.06 21.67
CA GLY A 178 -8.54 11.77 21.30
C GLY A 178 -8.34 12.94 20.34
N SER A 179 -7.12 13.26 19.92
CA SER A 179 -6.86 14.39 19.02
C SER A 179 -5.61 14.18 18.13
N ILE A 180 -5.62 14.82 16.96
CA ILE A 180 -4.48 14.80 16.02
C ILE A 180 -3.21 15.38 16.67
N ASN A 181 -3.33 16.46 17.45
CA ASN A 181 -2.19 17.03 18.14
C ASN A 181 -1.57 16.03 19.14
N ARG A 182 -2.40 15.26 19.85
CA ARG A 182 -1.90 14.21 20.75
C ARG A 182 -1.24 13.07 19.98
N ALA A 183 -1.80 12.69 18.85
CA ALA A 183 -1.20 11.71 17.95
C ALA A 183 0.19 12.16 17.47
N ILE A 184 0.34 13.42 17.07
CA ILE A 184 1.63 13.99 16.64
C ILE A 184 2.65 13.99 17.77
N VAL A 185 2.23 14.31 19.01
CA VAL A 185 3.13 14.26 20.18
C VAL A 185 3.61 12.84 20.47
N MET A 186 2.75 11.84 20.28
CA MET A 186 3.07 10.45 20.62
C MET A 186 3.86 9.73 19.51
N LEU A 187 3.53 9.94 18.25
CA LEU A 187 4.09 9.23 17.09
C LEU A 187 5.09 10.07 16.29
N GLY A 188 5.05 11.39 16.45
CA GLY A 188 5.79 12.30 15.59
C GLY A 188 4.98 12.80 14.39
N LEU A 189 5.46 13.89 13.78
CA LEU A 189 4.77 14.58 12.69
C LEU A 189 4.70 13.70 11.43
N ASN A 190 5.81 13.06 11.06
CA ASN A 190 5.91 12.26 9.83
C ASN A 190 5.02 11.02 9.89
N ALA A 191 4.98 10.32 11.01
CA ALA A 191 4.08 9.18 11.20
C ALA A 191 2.62 9.57 10.97
N VAL A 192 2.16 10.67 11.57
CA VAL A 192 0.76 11.12 11.39
C VAL A 192 0.48 11.61 9.97
N LYS A 193 1.46 12.24 9.29
CA LYS A 193 1.36 12.56 7.85
C LYS A 193 1.15 11.29 7.03
N ASN A 194 1.99 10.27 7.20
CA ASN A 194 1.92 9.01 6.45
C ASN A 194 0.61 8.26 6.73
N ILE A 195 0.16 8.21 7.98
CA ILE A 195 -1.15 7.65 8.36
C ILE A 195 -2.29 8.39 7.64
N ALA A 196 -2.26 9.72 7.59
CA ALA A 196 -3.30 10.51 6.97
C ALA A 196 -3.35 10.31 5.44
N ILE A 197 -2.19 10.21 4.78
CA ILE A 197 -2.10 9.86 3.36
C ILE A 197 -2.67 8.46 3.15
N SER A 198 -2.22 7.46 3.90
CA SER A 198 -2.71 6.07 3.82
C SER A 198 -4.23 5.98 3.96
N ALA A 199 -4.80 6.64 4.96
CA ALA A 199 -6.24 6.68 5.20
C ALA A 199 -7.04 7.37 4.09
N SER A 200 -6.42 8.24 3.31
CA SER A 200 -7.04 8.91 2.17
C SER A 200 -6.97 8.09 0.88
N LEU A 201 -5.89 7.32 0.68
CA LEU A 201 -5.70 6.46 -0.49
C LEU A 201 -6.71 5.32 -0.57
N ALA A 202 -7.20 4.81 0.55
CA ALA A 202 -8.22 3.76 0.62
C ALA A 202 -9.44 4.02 -0.29
N LYS A 203 -9.78 5.28 -0.52
CA LYS A 203 -10.90 5.67 -1.38
C LYS A 203 -10.66 5.35 -2.87
N LEU A 204 -9.41 5.25 -3.30
CA LEU A 204 -9.03 5.00 -4.69
C LEU A 204 -9.29 3.56 -5.11
N PHE A 205 -9.21 2.62 -4.17
CA PHE A 205 -9.38 1.19 -4.41
C PHE A 205 -10.84 0.70 -4.30
N ARG A 206 -11.80 1.63 -4.35
CA ARG A 206 -13.21 1.28 -4.36
C ARG A 206 -13.61 0.78 -5.74
N GLY A 207 -14.06 -0.48 -5.82
CA GLY A 207 -14.50 -1.10 -7.06
C GLY A 207 -15.07 -2.49 -6.81
N GLY A 208 -15.86 -2.98 -7.78
CA GLY A 208 -16.40 -4.33 -7.76
C GLY A 208 -15.48 -5.35 -8.40
N GLN A 209 -16.04 -6.53 -8.65
CA GLN A 209 -15.39 -7.61 -9.40
C GLN A 209 -14.92 -7.11 -10.78
N LEU A 210 -13.69 -7.37 -11.13
CA LEU A 210 -13.08 -7.00 -12.42
C LEU A 210 -13.12 -8.16 -13.40
N CYS A 211 -12.70 -9.34 -12.96
CA CYS A 211 -12.77 -10.59 -13.68
C CYS A 211 -12.93 -11.75 -12.67
N PRO A 212 -13.19 -12.99 -13.12
CA PRO A 212 -13.15 -14.13 -12.20
C PRO A 212 -11.82 -14.15 -11.45
N ASN A 213 -11.87 -14.26 -10.14
CA ASN A 213 -10.74 -14.33 -9.21
C ASN A 213 -9.94 -13.03 -9.02
N PHE A 214 -10.44 -11.86 -9.44
CA PHE A 214 -9.81 -10.58 -9.14
C PHE A 214 -10.82 -9.43 -9.00
N ALA A 215 -10.74 -8.71 -7.90
CA ALA A 215 -11.49 -7.48 -7.64
C ALA A 215 -10.56 -6.36 -7.17
N ALA A 216 -10.97 -5.12 -7.34
CA ALA A 216 -10.19 -3.96 -6.84
C ALA A 216 -9.96 -4.03 -5.31
N LYS A 217 -10.89 -4.66 -4.59
CA LYS A 217 -10.72 -4.92 -3.15
C LYS A 217 -9.56 -5.87 -2.86
N ASP A 218 -9.29 -6.85 -3.73
CA ASP A 218 -8.20 -7.81 -3.52
C ASP A 218 -6.86 -7.11 -3.60
N LEU A 219 -6.71 -6.18 -4.56
CA LEU A 219 -5.53 -5.32 -4.67
C LEU A 219 -5.35 -4.45 -3.41
N TRP A 220 -6.45 -3.86 -2.90
CA TRP A 220 -6.38 -3.09 -1.66
C TRP A 220 -5.95 -3.93 -0.46
N THR A 221 -6.53 -5.11 -0.30
CA THR A 221 -6.15 -6.04 0.78
C THR A 221 -4.68 -6.45 0.67
N HIS A 222 -4.20 -6.72 -0.55
CA HIS A 222 -2.78 -6.97 -0.82
C HIS A 222 -1.90 -5.78 -0.44
N SER A 223 -2.23 -4.58 -0.91
CA SER A 223 -1.48 -3.36 -0.58
C SER A 223 -1.38 -3.13 0.94
N VAL A 224 -2.48 -3.38 1.68
CA VAL A 224 -2.49 -3.31 3.16
C VAL A 224 -1.57 -4.38 3.76
N ALA A 225 -1.58 -5.60 3.22
CA ALA A 225 -0.70 -6.67 3.68
C ALA A 225 0.78 -6.33 3.46
N VAL A 226 1.11 -5.83 2.26
CA VAL A 226 2.49 -5.40 1.93
C VAL A 226 2.93 -4.24 2.82
N GLY A 227 2.08 -3.22 3.02
CA GLY A 227 2.37 -2.13 3.95
C GLY A 227 2.60 -2.62 5.37
N THR A 228 1.77 -3.54 5.85
CA THR A 228 1.91 -4.13 7.19
C THR A 228 3.22 -4.91 7.33
N ALA A 229 3.53 -5.78 6.36
CA ALA A 229 4.78 -6.52 6.32
C ALA A 229 5.99 -5.58 6.26
N ALA A 230 5.93 -4.54 5.42
CA ALA A 230 6.99 -3.55 5.29
C ALA A 230 7.28 -2.83 6.60
N LYS A 231 6.22 -2.43 7.33
CA LYS A 231 6.39 -1.84 8.66
C LYS A 231 7.01 -2.84 9.65
N MET A 232 6.53 -4.09 9.67
CA MET A 232 7.08 -5.13 10.56
C MET A 232 8.57 -5.35 10.28
N ILE A 233 8.97 -5.44 9.01
CA ILE A 233 10.38 -5.60 8.61
C ILE A 233 11.20 -4.38 9.05
N ALA A 234 10.72 -3.16 8.79
CA ALA A 234 11.42 -1.94 9.17
C ALA A 234 11.60 -1.80 10.68
N ASP A 235 10.59 -2.21 11.47
CA ASP A 235 10.63 -2.23 12.93
C ASP A 235 11.63 -3.30 13.44
N GLU A 236 11.57 -4.53 12.91
CA GLU A 236 12.47 -5.64 13.25
C GLU A 236 13.94 -5.29 12.98
N LEU A 237 14.21 -4.66 11.84
CA LEU A 237 15.56 -4.28 11.44
C LEU A 237 16.00 -2.92 12.04
N GLY A 238 15.14 -2.23 12.80
CA GLY A 238 15.46 -0.95 13.43
C GLY A 238 15.78 0.17 12.43
N MET A 239 15.18 0.16 11.23
CA MET A 239 15.52 1.08 10.14
C MET A 239 15.05 2.52 10.40
N GLY A 240 14.12 2.75 11.33
CA GLY A 240 13.60 4.08 11.65
C GLY A 240 12.70 4.71 10.58
N ILE A 241 12.25 3.93 9.59
CA ILE A 241 11.41 4.36 8.46
C ILE A 241 10.09 3.58 8.38
N SER A 242 9.63 3.03 9.49
CA SER A 242 8.50 2.08 9.55
C SER A 242 7.20 2.63 8.94
N ASP A 243 6.88 3.91 9.20
CA ASP A 243 5.67 4.53 8.65
C ASP A 243 5.82 4.89 7.16
N GLU A 244 7.03 5.21 6.70
CA GLU A 244 7.34 5.39 5.28
C GLU A 244 7.28 4.06 4.54
N ALA A 245 7.82 2.99 5.13
CA ALA A 245 7.76 1.65 4.59
C ALA A 245 6.30 1.17 4.46
N PHE A 246 5.47 1.43 5.48
CA PHE A 246 4.03 1.13 5.42
C PHE A 246 3.35 1.84 4.24
N LEU A 247 3.56 3.15 4.08
CA LEU A 247 2.98 3.92 2.98
C LEU A 247 3.52 3.46 1.63
N ALA A 248 4.82 3.17 1.53
CA ALA A 248 5.44 2.67 0.31
C ALA A 248 4.84 1.31 -0.11
N GLY A 249 4.61 0.40 0.85
CA GLY A 249 3.94 -0.87 0.61
C GLY A 249 2.48 -0.71 0.16
N LEU A 250 1.75 0.27 0.71
CA LEU A 250 0.41 0.58 0.21
C LEU A 250 0.38 1.06 -1.25
N MET A 251 1.47 1.65 -1.72
CA MET A 251 1.52 2.32 -3.02
C MET A 251 2.24 1.52 -4.11
N HIS A 252 2.98 0.46 -3.77
CA HIS A 252 3.87 -0.22 -4.72
C HIS A 252 3.17 -0.61 -6.03
N ASP A 253 1.95 -1.11 -5.94
CA ASP A 253 1.11 -1.59 -7.04
C ASP A 253 0.08 -0.57 -7.54
N ILE A 254 0.21 0.70 -7.17
CA ILE A 254 -0.77 1.73 -7.59
C ILE A 254 -0.89 1.86 -9.11
N GLY A 255 0.13 1.41 -9.86
CA GLY A 255 0.12 1.38 -11.31
C GLY A 255 -0.96 0.47 -11.91
N ILE A 256 -1.31 -0.64 -11.25
CA ILE A 256 -2.44 -1.51 -11.67
C ILE A 256 -3.76 -0.71 -11.69
N MET A 257 -3.90 0.26 -10.78
CA MET A 257 -5.06 1.16 -10.78
C MET A 257 -5.02 2.16 -11.95
N VAL A 258 -3.82 2.55 -12.41
CA VAL A 258 -3.68 3.36 -13.63
C VAL A 258 -4.12 2.54 -14.84
N GLU A 259 -3.68 1.31 -14.96
CA GLU A 259 -4.07 0.38 -16.04
C GLU A 259 -5.59 0.16 -16.03
N LEU A 260 -6.16 -0.13 -14.86
CA LEU A 260 -7.61 -0.32 -14.70
C LEU A 260 -8.43 0.86 -15.22
N GLN A 261 -7.95 2.08 -14.98
CA GLN A 261 -8.70 3.30 -15.34
C GLN A 261 -8.39 3.78 -16.75
N SER A 262 -7.20 3.51 -17.25
CA SER A 262 -6.85 3.84 -18.65
C SER A 262 -7.58 2.95 -19.64
N ASP A 263 -7.61 1.64 -19.40
CA ASP A 263 -8.37 0.68 -20.20
C ASP A 263 -8.64 -0.62 -19.43
N ARG A 264 -9.81 -0.68 -18.78
CA ARG A 264 -10.26 -1.85 -18.01
C ARG A 264 -10.21 -3.16 -18.82
N ASN A 265 -10.58 -3.13 -20.11
CA ASN A 265 -10.65 -4.34 -20.92
C ASN A 265 -9.25 -4.89 -21.20
N LYS A 266 -8.27 -4.02 -21.38
CA LYS A 266 -6.87 -4.41 -21.49
C LYS A 266 -6.34 -5.07 -20.23
N LEU A 267 -6.68 -4.56 -19.05
CA LEU A 267 -6.29 -5.18 -17.77
C LEU A 267 -6.91 -6.58 -17.65
N ILE A 268 -8.20 -6.73 -17.94
CA ILE A 268 -8.87 -8.04 -17.95
C ILE A 268 -8.19 -9.02 -18.93
N ASP A 269 -7.82 -8.55 -20.12
CA ASP A 269 -7.08 -9.33 -21.11
C ASP A 269 -5.68 -9.74 -20.59
N ALA A 270 -4.96 -8.82 -19.94
CA ALA A 270 -3.66 -9.09 -19.34
C ALA A 270 -3.76 -10.15 -18.22
N ILE A 271 -4.68 -10.01 -17.29
CA ILE A 271 -4.92 -10.99 -16.21
C ILE A 271 -5.33 -12.35 -16.78
N THR A 272 -6.17 -12.36 -17.80
CA THR A 272 -6.58 -13.61 -18.48
C THR A 272 -5.39 -14.30 -19.11
N LYS A 273 -4.48 -13.56 -19.75
CA LYS A 273 -3.25 -14.07 -20.37
C LYS A 273 -2.21 -14.53 -19.34
N ALA A 274 -2.22 -13.97 -18.14
CA ALA A 274 -1.37 -14.41 -17.02
C ALA A 274 -1.72 -15.85 -16.58
N LYS A 275 -2.94 -16.33 -16.85
CA LYS A 275 -3.41 -17.71 -16.59
C LYS A 275 -3.23 -18.09 -15.12
N LEU A 276 -3.94 -17.39 -14.26
CA LEU A 276 -3.90 -17.68 -12.83
C LEU A 276 -4.41 -19.10 -12.55
N SER A 277 -3.67 -19.84 -11.71
CA SER A 277 -4.10 -21.13 -11.15
C SER A 277 -5.29 -20.94 -10.18
N ALA A 278 -5.83 -22.03 -9.66
CA ALA A 278 -6.85 -21.99 -8.61
C ALA A 278 -6.37 -21.25 -7.34
N ASP A 279 -5.06 -21.31 -7.08
CA ASP A 279 -4.41 -20.63 -5.94
C ASP A 279 -3.90 -19.23 -6.30
N GLY A 280 -4.32 -18.68 -7.45
CA GLY A 280 -3.97 -17.34 -7.89
C GLY A 280 -2.54 -17.16 -8.44
N VAL A 281 -1.79 -18.26 -8.62
CA VAL A 281 -0.41 -18.21 -9.13
C VAL A 281 -0.39 -18.01 -10.63
N PRO A 282 0.28 -16.98 -11.18
CA PRO A 282 0.36 -16.75 -12.62
C PRO A 282 1.28 -17.76 -13.28
N ALA A 283 0.86 -18.29 -14.44
CA ALA A 283 1.69 -19.16 -15.29
C ALA A 283 2.60 -18.35 -16.24
N ASN A 284 2.23 -17.10 -16.51
CA ASN A 284 2.98 -16.19 -17.38
C ASN A 284 3.26 -14.88 -16.64
N SER A 285 4.36 -14.22 -16.96
CA SER A 285 4.73 -12.93 -16.36
C SER A 285 3.70 -11.85 -16.70
N LEU A 286 3.08 -11.27 -15.66
CA LEU A 286 2.14 -10.17 -15.84
C LEU A 286 2.85 -8.94 -16.42
N LEU A 287 4.04 -8.59 -15.93
CA LEU A 287 4.82 -7.45 -16.39
C LEU A 287 5.10 -7.49 -17.92
N GLU A 288 5.46 -8.68 -18.44
CA GLU A 288 5.68 -8.83 -19.87
C GLU A 288 4.38 -8.69 -20.68
N ILE A 289 3.28 -9.20 -20.13
CA ILE A 289 1.96 -9.08 -20.75
C ILE A 289 1.49 -7.63 -20.76
N GLU A 290 1.66 -6.91 -19.65
CA GLU A 290 1.35 -5.48 -19.55
C GLU A 290 2.12 -4.66 -20.57
N LYS A 291 3.44 -4.86 -20.67
CA LYS A 291 4.27 -4.23 -21.72
C LYS A 291 3.76 -4.52 -23.14
N ALA A 292 3.34 -5.74 -23.40
CA ALA A 292 2.79 -6.11 -24.71
C ALA A 292 1.42 -5.49 -24.98
N VAL A 293 0.58 -5.29 -23.95
CA VAL A 293 -0.81 -4.82 -24.08
C VAL A 293 -0.91 -3.30 -24.00
N TYR A 294 -0.17 -2.69 -23.08
CA TYR A 294 -0.22 -1.25 -22.81
C TYR A 294 0.98 -0.49 -23.40
N GLY A 295 2.12 -1.16 -23.59
CA GLY A 295 3.40 -0.56 -23.95
C GLY A 295 4.25 -0.13 -22.74
N ALA A 296 3.75 -0.34 -21.52
CA ALA A 296 4.41 -0.15 -20.24
C ALA A 296 3.82 -1.12 -19.23
N ASP A 297 4.51 -1.40 -18.11
CA ASP A 297 4.01 -2.21 -17.00
C ASP A 297 3.52 -1.33 -15.83
N HIS A 298 2.89 -1.97 -14.83
CA HIS A 298 2.36 -1.28 -13.66
C HIS A 298 3.44 -0.56 -12.85
N GLN A 299 4.71 -1.03 -12.83
CA GLN A 299 5.80 -0.32 -12.17
C GLN A 299 5.99 1.08 -12.77
N GLN A 300 6.06 1.15 -14.11
CA GLN A 300 6.25 2.39 -14.85
C GLN A 300 5.05 3.33 -14.70
N PHE A 301 3.84 2.79 -14.74
CA PHE A 301 2.61 3.57 -14.50
C PHE A 301 2.54 4.09 -13.07
N GLY A 302 2.93 3.30 -12.08
CA GLY A 302 2.96 3.68 -10.67
C GLY A 302 3.97 4.78 -10.40
N ALA A 303 5.19 4.67 -10.95
CA ALA A 303 6.21 5.70 -10.85
C ALA A 303 5.73 7.03 -11.46
N GLY A 304 5.18 7.00 -12.68
CA GLY A 304 4.65 8.20 -13.34
C GLY A 304 3.47 8.84 -12.60
N LEU A 305 2.63 8.04 -11.93
CA LEU A 305 1.56 8.56 -11.09
C LEU A 305 2.10 9.25 -9.84
N CYS A 306 3.10 8.66 -9.16
CA CYS A 306 3.77 9.25 -8.00
C CYS A 306 4.40 10.59 -8.36
N GLU A 307 5.06 10.70 -9.51
CA GLU A 307 5.64 11.95 -10.00
C GLU A 307 4.57 13.02 -10.26
N LYS A 308 3.46 12.65 -10.91
CA LYS A 308 2.33 13.56 -11.13
C LYS A 308 1.75 14.08 -9.82
N TRP A 309 1.66 13.23 -8.83
CA TRP A 309 1.15 13.57 -7.50
C TRP A 309 2.17 14.32 -6.64
N LYS A 310 3.40 14.49 -7.13
CA LYS A 310 4.52 15.12 -6.41
C LYS A 310 4.83 14.40 -5.09
N PHE A 311 4.74 13.09 -5.08
CA PHE A 311 5.24 12.31 -3.96
C PHE A 311 6.78 12.40 -3.88
N PRO A 312 7.36 12.25 -2.68
CA PRO A 312 8.81 12.12 -2.53
C PRO A 312 9.37 11.08 -3.49
N LYS A 313 10.54 11.37 -4.08
CA LYS A 313 11.15 10.52 -5.11
C LYS A 313 11.29 9.05 -4.69
N ALA A 314 11.47 8.79 -3.39
CA ALA A 314 11.56 7.42 -2.87
C ALA A 314 10.35 6.56 -3.20
N PHE A 315 9.14 7.12 -3.17
CA PHE A 315 7.91 6.39 -3.51
C PHE A 315 7.81 6.07 -5.01
N ALA A 316 8.17 7.03 -5.87
CA ALA A 316 8.24 6.77 -7.32
C ALA A 316 9.29 5.69 -7.63
N THR A 317 10.43 5.71 -6.94
CA THR A 317 11.47 4.69 -7.08
C THR A 317 10.98 3.32 -6.63
N VAL A 318 10.25 3.22 -5.50
CA VAL A 318 9.64 1.96 -5.05
C VAL A 318 8.65 1.44 -6.08
N CYS A 319 7.67 2.26 -6.50
CA CYS A 319 6.70 1.84 -7.51
C CYS A 319 7.37 1.34 -8.79
N GLY A 320 8.45 2.01 -9.23
CA GLY A 320 9.16 1.70 -10.47
C GLY A 320 10.09 0.48 -10.41
N HIS A 321 10.46 0.00 -9.21
CA HIS A 321 11.52 -1.01 -9.08
C HIS A 321 11.26 -2.06 -7.99
N HIS A 322 10.04 -2.21 -7.49
CA HIS A 322 9.77 -3.18 -6.41
C HIS A 322 9.93 -4.65 -6.85
N HIS A 323 9.85 -4.96 -8.15
CA HIS A 323 10.18 -6.30 -8.66
C HIS A 323 11.68 -6.52 -8.89
N ASN A 324 12.42 -5.46 -9.24
CA ASN A 324 13.85 -5.53 -9.59
C ASN A 324 14.68 -4.49 -8.82
N PRO A 325 14.68 -4.48 -7.48
CA PRO A 325 15.30 -3.42 -6.69
C PRO A 325 16.81 -3.36 -6.83
N LEU A 326 17.46 -4.48 -7.21
CA LEU A 326 18.91 -4.54 -7.40
C LEU A 326 19.40 -3.83 -8.68
N GLU A 327 18.51 -3.48 -9.60
CA GLU A 327 18.85 -2.62 -10.76
C GLU A 327 19.16 -1.17 -10.33
N LEU A 328 18.68 -0.77 -9.15
CA LEU A 328 18.99 0.53 -8.57
C LEU A 328 20.40 0.57 -7.99
N PRO A 329 21.04 1.76 -7.97
CA PRO A 329 22.32 1.97 -7.26
C PRO A 329 22.19 1.61 -5.77
N SER A 330 23.23 0.97 -5.19
CA SER A 330 23.22 0.49 -3.81
C SER A 330 22.92 1.57 -2.75
N GLY A 331 23.26 2.83 -2.99
CA GLY A 331 23.02 3.92 -2.04
C GLY A 331 21.58 4.43 -1.96
N GLY A 332 20.61 3.84 -2.68
CA GLY A 332 19.23 4.36 -2.72
C GLY A 332 18.14 3.29 -2.92
N ARG A 333 18.48 2.01 -2.77
CA ARG A 333 17.57 0.90 -3.07
C ARG A 333 16.99 0.18 -1.84
N SER A 334 17.45 0.51 -0.62
CA SER A 334 17.05 -0.22 0.59
C SER A 334 15.53 -0.26 0.81
N LEU A 335 14.82 0.84 0.57
CA LEU A 335 13.36 0.87 0.67
C LEU A 335 12.70 -0.02 -0.41
N SER A 336 13.20 -0.01 -1.65
CA SER A 336 12.68 -0.88 -2.72
C SER A 336 12.97 -2.35 -2.43
N CYS A 337 14.14 -2.68 -1.87
CA CYS A 337 14.47 -4.04 -1.42
C CYS A 337 13.55 -4.47 -0.28
N LEU A 338 13.26 -3.59 0.67
CA LEU A 338 12.33 -3.87 1.76
C LEU A 338 10.92 -4.16 1.22
N ILE A 339 10.43 -3.36 0.27
CA ILE A 339 9.10 -3.58 -0.34
C ILE A 339 9.08 -4.87 -1.16
N TYR A 340 10.14 -5.21 -1.90
CA TYR A 340 10.27 -6.50 -2.57
C TYR A 340 10.09 -7.70 -1.62
N VAL A 341 10.70 -7.63 -0.43
CA VAL A 341 10.57 -8.69 0.59
C VAL A 341 9.17 -8.70 1.20
N ALA A 342 8.62 -7.53 1.51
CA ALA A 342 7.29 -7.38 2.10
C ALA A 342 6.18 -7.89 1.16
N ASP A 343 6.30 -7.64 -0.13
CA ASP A 343 5.39 -8.10 -1.17
C ASP A 343 5.35 -9.64 -1.24
N ARG A 344 6.52 -10.29 -1.24
CA ARG A 344 6.62 -11.75 -1.21
C ARG A 344 6.10 -12.35 0.09
N ALA A 345 6.31 -11.69 1.22
CA ALA A 345 5.72 -12.11 2.49
C ALA A 345 4.18 -12.07 2.43
N ALA A 346 3.62 -10.97 1.92
CA ALA A 346 2.18 -10.79 1.76
C ALA A 346 1.56 -11.77 0.75
N ALA A 347 2.22 -11.99 -0.38
CA ALA A 347 1.80 -12.96 -1.38
C ALA A 347 1.93 -14.42 -0.90
N GLY A 348 2.85 -14.70 0.02
CA GLY A 348 3.15 -16.03 0.56
C GLY A 348 2.20 -16.52 1.65
N ILE A 349 1.35 -15.66 2.24
CA ILE A 349 0.36 -16.10 3.24
C ILE A 349 -0.83 -16.79 2.57
N LYS A 350 -1.60 -17.55 3.37
CA LYS A 350 -2.81 -18.21 2.87
C LYS A 350 -3.83 -17.20 2.35
N GLY A 351 -4.15 -17.28 1.07
CA GLY A 351 -5.07 -16.35 0.39
C GLY A 351 -4.42 -15.04 -0.02
N GLY A 352 -3.09 -14.93 0.06
CA GLY A 352 -2.33 -13.79 -0.46
C GLY A 352 -2.51 -13.64 -1.98
N LEU A 353 -2.62 -12.41 -2.45
CA LEU A 353 -2.69 -12.10 -3.89
C LEU A 353 -1.31 -12.32 -4.51
N ARG A 354 -1.27 -13.02 -5.64
CA ARG A 354 -0.04 -13.36 -6.38
C ARG A 354 -0.14 -13.02 -7.86
N LEU A 355 -0.90 -11.98 -8.17
CA LEU A 355 -1.25 -11.62 -9.54
C LEU A 355 -0.06 -11.54 -10.50
N ASP A 356 1.06 -11.04 -10.00
CA ASP A 356 2.31 -10.77 -10.73
C ASP A 356 3.53 -11.55 -10.18
N LEU A 357 3.34 -12.34 -9.10
CA LEU A 357 4.39 -13.11 -8.44
C LEU A 357 4.27 -14.62 -8.70
N PRO A 358 4.98 -15.18 -9.68
CA PRO A 358 5.04 -16.63 -9.88
C PRO A 358 5.72 -17.36 -8.71
N HIS A 359 6.65 -16.69 -8.04
CA HIS A 359 7.41 -17.21 -6.89
C HIS A 359 7.37 -16.21 -5.74
N VAL A 360 7.33 -16.73 -4.52
CA VAL A 360 7.32 -15.92 -3.27
C VAL A 360 8.61 -16.03 -2.47
N ASP A 361 9.60 -16.78 -2.99
CA ASP A 361 10.92 -16.84 -2.41
C ASP A 361 11.66 -15.52 -2.64
N CYS A 362 12.42 -15.08 -1.65
CA CYS A 362 13.23 -13.88 -1.75
C CYS A 362 14.62 -14.20 -2.34
N ASP A 363 15.10 -13.32 -3.21
CA ASP A 363 16.48 -13.34 -3.66
C ASP A 363 17.41 -13.10 -2.45
N ALA A 364 18.40 -13.97 -2.26
CA ALA A 364 19.37 -13.86 -1.17
C ALA A 364 20.13 -12.52 -1.20
N ALA A 365 20.42 -11.99 -2.40
CA ALA A 365 21.10 -10.70 -2.52
C ALA A 365 20.21 -9.52 -2.11
N VAL A 366 18.88 -9.64 -2.23
CA VAL A 366 17.95 -8.61 -1.74
C VAL A 366 17.85 -8.67 -0.21
N LEU A 367 17.78 -9.88 0.37
CA LEU A 367 17.82 -10.04 1.83
C LEU A 367 19.12 -9.51 2.43
N GLU A 368 20.26 -9.78 1.79
CA GLU A 368 21.58 -9.27 2.21
C GLU A 368 21.62 -7.73 2.19
N GLU A 369 21.04 -7.10 1.15
CA GLU A 369 21.02 -5.62 1.01
C GLU A 369 20.34 -4.93 2.19
N ILE A 370 19.30 -5.54 2.77
CA ILE A 370 18.60 -4.99 3.95
C ILE A 370 19.05 -5.65 5.26
N SER A 371 20.09 -6.49 5.22
CA SER A 371 20.61 -7.22 6.38
C SER A 371 19.57 -8.09 7.08
N MET A 372 18.69 -8.72 6.33
CA MET A 372 17.63 -9.61 6.81
C MET A 372 17.98 -11.08 6.58
N THR A 373 17.73 -11.95 7.56
CA THR A 373 17.90 -13.39 7.39
C THR A 373 16.62 -14.05 6.84
N ASN A 374 16.77 -15.25 6.30
CA ASN A 374 15.61 -16.01 5.82
C ASN A 374 14.70 -16.44 6.98
N GLU A 375 15.25 -16.69 8.17
CA GLU A 375 14.48 -17.01 9.37
C GLU A 375 13.61 -15.83 9.80
N GLN A 376 14.13 -14.60 9.74
CA GLN A 376 13.35 -13.38 10.00
C GLN A 376 12.24 -13.20 8.96
N PHE A 377 12.53 -13.45 7.67
CA PHE A 377 11.50 -13.41 6.62
C PHE A 377 10.35 -14.39 6.89
N GLU A 378 10.66 -15.65 7.23
CA GLU A 378 9.64 -16.65 7.55
C GLU A 378 8.85 -16.28 8.82
N GLN A 379 9.50 -15.67 9.82
CA GLN A 379 8.82 -15.19 11.03
C GLN A 379 7.85 -14.04 10.69
N ILE A 380 8.26 -13.04 9.90
CA ILE A 380 7.38 -11.97 9.43
C ILE A 380 6.16 -12.55 8.70
N LYS A 381 6.37 -13.50 7.80
CA LYS A 381 5.30 -14.17 7.06
C LYS A 381 4.32 -14.93 7.99
N ALA A 382 4.83 -15.55 9.04
CA ALA A 382 4.02 -16.27 10.02
C ALA A 382 3.15 -15.32 10.87
N ASP A 383 3.68 -14.17 11.26
CA ASP A 383 3.00 -13.20 12.14
C ASP A 383 2.07 -12.24 11.39
N LEU A 384 2.28 -12.06 10.08
CA LEU A 384 1.56 -11.10 9.25
C LEU A 384 0.02 -11.27 9.29
N PRO A 385 -0.56 -12.49 9.22
CA PRO A 385 -2.02 -12.65 9.25
C PRO A 385 -2.68 -12.12 10.51
N ASP A 386 -2.02 -12.23 11.65
CA ASP A 386 -2.54 -11.70 12.92
C ASP A 386 -2.44 -10.18 12.97
N LYS A 387 -1.34 -9.61 12.49
CA LYS A 387 -1.17 -8.16 12.39
C LYS A 387 -2.14 -7.51 11.41
N MET A 388 -2.48 -8.18 10.31
CA MET A 388 -3.45 -7.69 9.34
C MET A 388 -4.86 -7.53 9.92
N LYS A 389 -5.30 -8.40 10.85
CA LYS A 389 -6.60 -8.28 11.50
C LYS A 389 -6.80 -6.93 12.16
N ASP A 390 -5.72 -6.34 12.67
CA ASP A 390 -5.72 -5.05 13.33
C ASP A 390 -5.82 -3.87 12.36
N VAL A 391 -5.37 -4.04 11.12
CA VAL A 391 -5.19 -2.95 10.13
C VAL A 391 -6.31 -2.93 9.09
N GLU A 392 -6.77 -4.09 8.61
CA GLU A 392 -7.74 -4.19 7.50
C GLU A 392 -9.05 -3.46 7.78
N GLY A 393 -9.57 -3.56 9.00
CA GLY A 393 -10.78 -2.84 9.43
C GLY A 393 -10.60 -1.35 9.70
N LEU A 394 -9.36 -0.83 9.65
CA LEU A 394 -9.04 0.56 9.96
C LEU A 394 -8.99 1.43 8.71
N LEU A 395 -8.60 0.85 7.60
CA LEU A 395 -8.38 1.53 6.32
C LEU A 395 -9.55 1.32 5.34
N SER A 396 -10.56 0.51 5.69
CA SER A 396 -11.76 0.24 4.88
C SER A 396 -12.81 1.37 4.91
#